data_798a5099ebb573cc4b2e01a29005ac53
#
_entry.id   798a5099ebb573cc4b2e01a29005ac53
#
_cell.length_a   1.000
_cell.length_b   1.000
_cell.length_c   1.000
_cell.angle_alpha   90.00
_cell.angle_beta   90.00
_cell.angle_gamma   90.00
#
_symmetry.space_group_name_H-M   'P 1'
#
loop_
_entity.id
_entity.type
_entity.pdbx_description
1 polymer ?
#
loop_
_entity_poly.entity_id
_entity_poly.type
_entity_poly.pdbx_seq_one_letter_code
_entity_poly.pdbx_strand_id
1 'polypeptide(L)'
;VTMSALFHPRKALVSAATLFGIAALGLGSGAEARPRAPKAPPGGAAVVVDYGVNLAGFPIGTAQISGAFEGSRYRMDVSAQLTGLVGAVTGGQGSARAAGNLSEKPLPNAFSIATRTSNSGIAVRMALANGNVSRAEITPPLIDMGDRVPVSAAAKRGIVDPASALLMPAHGRGDLADPANCNRTLPVFDGATRFNVVLSYSETRQVDKPGYSGPVLVCNARYIAIGGHRPDRPGVKFMEDNTDMSVWLAPVEGARVLLPMRISVRTTLGTNIIEATRWTRSGGAPTAQASLAAH
;
A
#
# COMPACT_ATOMS: atom_id res chain seq x y z
N VAL A 1 12.85 -8.68 -54.02
CA VAL A 1 12.13 -9.35 -52.97
C VAL A 1 12.32 -8.56 -51.69
N THR A 2 11.34 -7.71 -51.38
CA THR A 2 11.35 -6.69 -50.33
C THR A 2 10.76 -7.27 -49.05
N MET A 3 11.53 -7.32 -48.00
CA MET A 3 11.08 -7.57 -46.61
C MET A 3 10.65 -6.24 -45.99
N SER A 4 9.33 -6.00 -45.90
CA SER A 4 8.77 -4.97 -45.00
C SER A 4 8.18 -5.63 -43.79
N ALA A 5 8.92 -5.64 -42.68
CA ALA A 5 8.43 -6.05 -41.38
C ALA A 5 7.81 -4.86 -40.66
N LEU A 6 6.50 -4.90 -40.54
CA LEU A 6 5.68 -3.94 -39.77
C LEU A 6 5.95 -4.11 -38.28
N PHE A 7 6.67 -3.17 -37.71
CA PHE A 7 6.76 -2.97 -36.26
C PHE A 7 5.47 -2.35 -35.76
N HIS A 8 4.60 -3.12 -35.14
CA HIS A 8 3.50 -2.60 -34.34
C HIS A 8 3.99 -2.45 -32.90
N PRO A 9 3.95 -1.26 -32.30
CA PRO A 9 4.26 -1.10 -30.88
C PRO A 9 3.10 -1.68 -30.05
N ARG A 10 3.29 -2.86 -29.50
CA ARG A 10 2.37 -3.44 -28.52
C ARG A 10 2.41 -2.60 -27.24
N LYS A 11 1.39 -1.77 -27.02
CA LYS A 11 1.16 -1.06 -25.78
C LYS A 11 0.95 -2.11 -24.66
N ALA A 12 1.96 -2.28 -23.81
CA ALA A 12 1.87 -3.12 -22.64
C ALA A 12 0.97 -2.43 -21.60
N LEU A 13 -0.24 -2.95 -21.42
CA LEU A 13 -1.09 -2.57 -20.29
C LEU A 13 -0.49 -3.20 -19.01
N VAL A 14 -0.02 -2.33 -18.15
CA VAL A 14 0.46 -2.67 -16.80
C VAL A 14 -0.75 -3.03 -15.95
N SER A 15 -0.79 -4.24 -15.43
CA SER A 15 -1.79 -4.67 -14.46
C SER A 15 -1.56 -3.92 -13.16
N ALA A 16 -2.61 -3.35 -12.56
CA ALA A 16 -2.55 -2.56 -11.32
C ALA A 16 -2.11 -3.37 -10.06
N ALA A 17 -1.78 -4.64 -10.22
CA ALA A 17 -1.21 -5.47 -9.16
C ALA A 17 0.22 -5.09 -8.76
N THR A 18 0.86 -4.18 -9.49
CA THR A 18 2.15 -3.60 -9.14
C THR A 18 1.95 -2.15 -8.73
N LEU A 19 1.75 -1.91 -7.44
CA LEU A 19 1.86 -0.56 -6.85
C LEU A 19 3.25 0.07 -7.09
N PHE A 20 4.17 -0.64 -7.76
CA PHE A 20 5.51 -0.22 -8.12
C PHE A 20 5.99 -0.90 -9.41
N GLY A 21 5.36 -0.58 -10.53
CA GLY A 21 5.80 -1.01 -11.88
C GLY A 21 6.43 0.15 -12.63
N ILE A 22 7.69 0.02 -12.97
CA ILE A 22 8.56 1.00 -13.63
C ILE A 22 8.21 1.11 -15.12
N ALA A 23 7.98 2.32 -15.62
CA ALA A 23 8.11 2.67 -17.05
C ALA A 23 8.54 4.13 -17.21
N ALA A 24 9.44 4.37 -18.12
CA ALA A 24 10.36 5.51 -18.20
C ALA A 24 9.98 6.69 -19.12
N LEU A 25 10.56 7.85 -18.84
CA LEU A 25 11.05 9.03 -19.57
C LEU A 25 10.26 10.35 -19.54
N GLY A 26 10.97 11.41 -19.07
CA GLY A 26 10.78 12.79 -19.50
C GLY A 26 10.80 13.90 -18.43
N LEU A 27 11.72 14.83 -18.57
CA LEU A 27 12.09 15.92 -17.67
C LEU A 27 11.04 17.03 -17.47
N GLY A 28 10.88 17.51 -16.24
CA GLY A 28 10.18 18.74 -15.92
C GLY A 28 10.32 19.09 -14.44
N SER A 29 11.10 20.12 -14.11
CA SER A 29 11.33 20.60 -12.75
C SER A 29 10.16 21.46 -12.26
N GLY A 30 9.52 21.03 -11.18
CA GLY A 30 8.58 21.82 -10.38
C GLY A 30 8.78 21.45 -8.92
N ALA A 31 9.20 22.42 -8.10
CA ALA A 31 9.29 22.24 -6.65
C ALA A 31 7.88 22.14 -6.06
N GLU A 32 7.42 20.93 -5.78
CA GLU A 32 6.17 20.72 -5.06
C GLU A 32 6.38 20.86 -3.55
N ALA A 33 5.56 21.69 -2.93
CA ALA A 33 5.52 21.86 -1.49
C ALA A 33 5.25 20.52 -0.80
N ARG A 34 6.11 20.15 0.17
CA ARG A 34 5.91 18.93 0.98
C ARG A 34 4.53 18.96 1.62
N PRO A 35 3.74 17.88 1.52
CA PRO A 35 2.45 17.81 2.19
C PRO A 35 2.62 18.05 3.68
N ARG A 36 1.90 19.02 4.22
CA ARG A 36 1.89 19.33 5.64
C ARG A 36 1.23 18.16 6.38
N ALA A 37 1.87 17.69 7.45
CA ALA A 37 1.28 16.64 8.28
C ALA A 37 -0.16 17.00 8.65
N PRO A 38 -1.14 16.07 8.50
CA PRO A 38 -2.50 16.33 8.88
C PRO A 38 -2.54 16.65 10.36
N LYS A 39 -3.26 17.71 10.70
CA LYS A 39 -3.54 18.04 12.10
C LYS A 39 -4.46 16.93 12.64
N ALA A 40 -4.10 16.35 13.80
CA ALA A 40 -4.98 15.38 14.45
C ALA A 40 -6.35 16.00 14.68
N PRO A 41 -7.45 15.28 14.39
CA PRO A 41 -8.77 15.73 14.76
C PRO A 41 -8.91 15.86 16.29
N PRO A 42 -9.78 16.72 16.81
CA PRO A 42 -10.00 16.83 18.25
C PRO A 42 -10.30 15.45 18.87
N GLY A 43 -9.51 15.02 19.86
CA GLY A 43 -9.66 13.70 20.49
C GLY A 43 -9.22 12.51 19.61
N GLY A 44 -8.62 12.75 18.46
CA GLY A 44 -8.13 11.72 17.54
C GLY A 44 -6.61 11.59 17.51
N ALA A 45 -6.12 10.60 16.78
CA ALA A 45 -4.70 10.38 16.51
C ALA A 45 -4.40 10.63 15.03
N ALA A 46 -3.22 11.13 14.72
CA ALA A 46 -2.71 11.17 13.37
C ALA A 46 -1.25 10.73 13.33
N VAL A 47 -0.87 10.13 12.20
CA VAL A 47 0.48 9.63 11.97
C VAL A 47 0.90 9.96 10.54
N VAL A 48 2.16 10.31 10.37
CA VAL A 48 2.81 10.44 9.06
C VAL A 48 4.07 9.60 9.09
N VAL A 49 4.21 8.76 8.09
CA VAL A 49 5.40 7.91 7.91
C VAL A 49 6.00 8.19 6.56
N ASP A 50 7.27 8.60 6.56
CA ASP A 50 8.07 8.75 5.35
C ASP A 50 8.83 7.46 5.08
N TYR A 51 8.91 7.05 3.81
CA TYR A 51 9.55 5.81 3.38
C TYR A 51 10.60 6.06 2.31
N GLY A 52 11.68 5.29 2.39
CA GLY A 52 12.59 5.05 1.27
C GLY A 52 12.12 3.81 0.49
N VAL A 53 12.24 3.87 -0.83
CA VAL A 53 11.92 2.76 -1.74
C VAL A 53 13.19 2.31 -2.43
N ASN A 54 13.54 1.02 -2.27
CA ASN A 54 14.74 0.41 -2.81
C ASN A 54 14.38 -0.80 -3.68
N LEU A 55 15.08 -1.00 -4.76
CA LEU A 55 15.00 -2.20 -5.61
C LEU A 55 16.40 -2.78 -5.79
N ALA A 56 16.58 -4.05 -5.45
CA ALA A 56 17.88 -4.74 -5.54
C ALA A 56 19.03 -3.98 -4.85
N GLY A 57 18.73 -3.30 -3.72
CA GLY A 57 19.70 -2.50 -2.96
C GLY A 57 19.87 -1.05 -3.43
N PHE A 58 19.31 -0.67 -4.58
CA PHE A 58 19.41 0.70 -5.11
C PHE A 58 18.21 1.54 -4.69
N PRO A 59 18.40 2.77 -4.20
CA PRO A 59 17.30 3.69 -3.91
C PRO A 59 16.65 4.14 -5.24
N ILE A 60 15.35 3.89 -5.37
CA ILE A 60 14.59 4.21 -6.58
C ILE A 60 13.46 5.20 -6.35
N GLY A 61 13.16 5.53 -5.10
CA GLY A 61 12.04 6.43 -4.81
C GLY A 61 11.82 6.70 -3.34
N THR A 62 10.77 7.48 -3.10
CA THR A 62 10.24 7.78 -1.76
C THR A 62 8.73 7.60 -1.76
N ALA A 63 8.18 7.34 -0.57
CA ALA A 63 6.74 7.31 -0.35
C ALA A 63 6.39 7.93 1.00
N GLN A 64 5.13 8.30 1.17
CA GLN A 64 4.60 8.78 2.44
C GLN A 64 3.21 8.19 2.66
N ILE A 65 2.94 7.76 3.88
CA ILE A 65 1.62 7.41 4.37
C ILE A 65 1.22 8.42 5.43
N SER A 66 0.01 8.94 5.32
CA SER A 66 -0.61 9.83 6.29
C SER A 66 -1.94 9.24 6.73
N GLY A 67 -2.10 8.98 8.02
CA GLY A 67 -3.30 8.42 8.63
C GLY A 67 -3.90 9.37 9.67
N ALA A 68 -5.22 9.57 9.63
CA ALA A 68 -5.98 10.29 10.65
C ALA A 68 -7.11 9.39 11.15
N PHE A 69 -7.26 9.31 12.47
CA PHE A 69 -8.16 8.41 13.19
C PHE A 69 -9.01 9.19 14.17
N GLU A 70 -10.33 9.01 14.11
CA GLU A 70 -11.28 9.66 15.00
C GLU A 70 -12.40 8.67 15.37
N GLY A 71 -12.37 8.16 16.59
CA GLY A 71 -13.22 7.04 16.99
C GLY A 71 -13.02 5.85 16.09
N SER A 72 -14.09 5.38 15.43
CA SER A 72 -13.98 4.30 14.44
C SER A 72 -13.68 4.78 13.02
N ARG A 73 -13.65 6.09 12.76
CA ARG A 73 -13.38 6.62 11.41
C ARG A 73 -11.89 6.70 11.13
N TYR A 74 -11.52 6.39 9.91
CA TYR A 74 -10.16 6.61 9.42
C TYR A 74 -10.16 7.34 8.08
N ARG A 75 -9.06 8.04 7.84
CA ARG A 75 -8.67 8.58 6.55
C ARG A 75 -7.19 8.27 6.31
N MET A 76 -6.89 7.81 5.12
CA MET A 76 -5.54 7.49 4.67
C MET A 76 -5.23 8.25 3.39
N ASP A 77 -4.07 8.88 3.35
CA ASP A 77 -3.46 9.44 2.16
C ASP A 77 -2.10 8.74 1.96
N VAL A 78 -1.86 8.28 0.75
CA VAL A 78 -0.60 7.63 0.35
C VAL A 78 -0.07 8.36 -0.86
N SER A 79 1.20 8.72 -0.86
CA SER A 79 1.89 9.26 -2.02
C SER A 79 3.21 8.54 -2.23
N ALA A 80 3.62 8.43 -3.49
CA ALA A 80 4.90 7.84 -3.85
C ALA A 80 5.44 8.51 -5.12
N GLN A 81 6.76 8.61 -5.20
CA GLN A 81 7.46 9.14 -6.37
C GLN A 81 8.75 8.38 -6.59
N LEU A 82 9.08 8.14 -7.85
CA LEU A 82 10.39 7.63 -8.23
C LEU A 82 11.38 8.80 -8.25
N THR A 83 12.62 8.52 -7.82
CA THR A 83 13.70 9.51 -7.70
C THR A 83 14.98 9.00 -8.36
N GLY A 84 16.03 9.84 -8.37
CA GLY A 84 17.30 9.51 -9.00
C GLY A 84 17.17 9.30 -10.51
N LEU A 85 18.04 8.46 -11.09
CA LEU A 85 18.01 8.16 -12.52
C LEU A 85 16.70 7.52 -12.96
N VAL A 86 16.14 6.63 -12.15
CA VAL A 86 14.84 6.01 -12.42
C VAL A 86 13.74 7.07 -12.48
N GLY A 87 13.70 7.97 -11.51
CA GLY A 87 12.74 9.08 -11.49
C GLY A 87 12.90 10.05 -12.67
N ALA A 88 14.15 10.42 -12.99
CA ALA A 88 14.45 11.30 -14.12
C ALA A 88 14.00 10.71 -15.47
N VAL A 89 14.16 9.38 -15.60
CA VAL A 89 13.77 8.65 -16.83
C VAL A 89 12.27 8.37 -16.86
N THR A 90 11.61 8.13 -15.72
CA THR A 90 10.23 7.63 -15.69
C THR A 90 9.20 8.66 -15.32
N GLY A 91 9.55 9.71 -14.57
CA GLY A 91 8.60 10.67 -13.99
C GLY A 91 7.52 9.98 -13.14
N GLY A 92 7.76 8.74 -12.67
CA GLY A 92 6.75 7.92 -12.02
C GLY A 92 6.33 8.51 -10.68
N GLN A 93 5.05 8.79 -10.53
CA GLN A 93 4.44 9.25 -9.27
C GLN A 93 3.03 8.70 -9.12
N GLY A 94 2.59 8.58 -7.88
CA GLY A 94 1.25 8.11 -7.58
C GLY A 94 0.75 8.66 -6.25
N SER A 95 -0.58 8.77 -6.15
CA SER A 95 -1.24 9.06 -4.89
C SER A 95 -2.51 8.23 -4.76
N ALA A 96 -2.82 7.83 -3.53
CA ALA A 96 -4.05 7.13 -3.21
C ALA A 96 -4.69 7.74 -1.96
N ARG A 97 -6.00 7.68 -1.89
CA ARG A 97 -6.80 8.09 -0.73
C ARG A 97 -7.81 7.03 -0.41
N ALA A 98 -7.99 6.77 0.87
CA ALA A 98 -9.04 5.90 1.38
C ALA A 98 -9.67 6.52 2.62
N ALA A 99 -10.96 6.25 2.80
CA ALA A 99 -11.69 6.63 4.00
C ALA A 99 -12.75 5.57 4.31
N GLY A 100 -13.01 5.38 5.60
CA GLY A 100 -13.98 4.39 6.05
C GLY A 100 -14.04 4.29 7.56
N ASN A 101 -14.49 3.14 8.04
CA ASN A 101 -14.56 2.82 9.45
C ASN A 101 -13.61 1.68 9.82
N LEU A 102 -13.15 1.69 11.06
CA LEU A 102 -12.37 0.62 11.67
C LEU A 102 -13.30 -0.32 12.43
N SER A 103 -13.10 -1.60 12.22
CA SER A 103 -13.68 -2.70 12.98
C SER A 103 -12.54 -3.71 13.19
N GLU A 104 -12.82 -5.00 13.20
CA GLU A 104 -11.77 -6.06 13.17
C GLU A 104 -10.90 -5.98 11.92
N LYS A 105 -11.43 -5.37 10.86
CA LYS A 105 -10.72 -4.99 9.63
C LYS A 105 -11.16 -3.58 9.20
N PRO A 106 -10.40 -2.90 8.32
CA PRO A 106 -10.87 -1.70 7.67
C PRO A 106 -12.14 -1.97 6.85
N LEU A 107 -13.11 -1.09 6.97
CA LEU A 107 -14.36 -1.09 6.19
C LEU A 107 -14.38 0.17 5.33
N PRO A 108 -13.77 0.15 4.13
CA PRO A 108 -13.68 1.33 3.29
C PRO A 108 -15.05 1.74 2.74
N ASN A 109 -15.26 3.06 2.65
CA ASN A 109 -16.43 3.68 2.02
C ASN A 109 -16.05 4.39 0.72
N ALA A 110 -14.82 4.86 0.61
CA ALA A 110 -14.30 5.52 -0.58
C ALA A 110 -12.82 5.20 -0.77
N PHE A 111 -12.45 5.00 -2.01
CA PHE A 111 -11.06 4.84 -2.44
C PHE A 111 -10.83 5.55 -3.76
N SER A 112 -9.67 6.16 -3.91
CA SER A 112 -9.16 6.65 -5.18
C SER A 112 -7.65 6.47 -5.25
N ILE A 113 -7.16 6.16 -6.44
CA ILE A 113 -5.73 6.15 -6.76
C ILE A 113 -5.53 6.81 -8.12
N ALA A 114 -4.47 7.56 -8.26
CA ALA A 114 -3.99 8.07 -9.52
C ALA A 114 -2.48 7.81 -9.61
N THR A 115 -2.06 7.25 -10.73
CA THR A 115 -0.65 7.05 -11.05
C THR A 115 -0.36 7.72 -12.38
N ARG A 116 0.82 8.30 -12.48
CA ARG A 116 1.27 8.97 -13.70
C ARG A 116 2.74 8.68 -13.96
N THR A 117 3.05 8.49 -15.21
CA THR A 117 4.40 8.53 -15.78
C THR A 117 4.43 9.61 -16.85
N SER A 118 5.59 9.86 -17.46
CA SER A 118 5.70 10.80 -18.60
C SER A 118 4.76 10.48 -19.76
N ASN A 119 4.42 9.20 -19.97
CA ASN A 119 3.71 8.74 -21.16
C ASN A 119 2.34 8.11 -20.88
N SER A 120 1.95 7.93 -19.63
CA SER A 120 0.70 7.27 -19.27
C SER A 120 0.22 7.67 -17.88
N GLY A 121 -1.08 7.56 -17.68
CA GLY A 121 -1.69 7.72 -16.36
C GLY A 121 -2.88 6.79 -16.21
N ILE A 122 -3.11 6.31 -15.01
CA ILE A 122 -4.29 5.53 -14.65
C ILE A 122 -4.89 6.13 -13.39
N ALA A 123 -6.18 6.31 -13.39
CA ALA A 123 -6.94 6.67 -12.19
C ALA A 123 -8.01 5.62 -11.93
N VAL A 124 -8.18 5.26 -10.66
CA VAL A 124 -9.27 4.40 -10.18
C VAL A 124 -10.03 5.15 -9.11
N ARG A 125 -11.35 5.06 -9.14
CA ARG A 125 -12.24 5.54 -8.08
C ARG A 125 -13.21 4.44 -7.71
N MET A 126 -13.38 4.21 -6.43
CA MET A 126 -14.37 3.27 -5.92
C MET A 126 -15.23 3.92 -4.85
N ALA A 127 -16.54 3.70 -4.95
CA ALA A 127 -17.49 3.91 -3.87
C ALA A 127 -17.83 2.53 -3.27
N LEU A 128 -17.86 2.45 -1.95
CA LEU A 128 -18.10 1.22 -1.22
C LEU A 128 -19.11 1.47 -0.09
N ALA A 129 -19.76 0.41 0.36
CA ALA A 129 -20.58 0.43 1.56
C ALA A 129 -20.05 -0.66 2.49
N ASN A 130 -19.32 -0.24 3.54
CA ASN A 130 -18.69 -1.16 4.50
C ASN A 130 -17.87 -2.29 3.84
N GLY A 131 -17.03 -1.92 2.86
CA GLY A 131 -16.20 -2.87 2.12
C GLY A 131 -16.91 -3.60 0.99
N ASN A 132 -18.17 -3.28 0.67
CA ASN A 132 -18.87 -3.82 -0.50
C ASN A 132 -18.82 -2.79 -1.63
N VAL A 133 -18.27 -3.16 -2.77
CA VAL A 133 -18.12 -2.26 -3.92
C VAL A 133 -19.48 -1.97 -4.52
N SER A 134 -19.89 -0.70 -4.52
CA SER A 134 -21.09 -0.22 -5.20
C SER A 134 -20.78 0.33 -6.60
N ARG A 135 -19.61 0.96 -6.76
CA ARG A 135 -19.12 1.52 -8.03
C ARG A 135 -17.61 1.42 -8.10
N ALA A 136 -17.09 1.07 -9.28
CA ALA A 136 -15.66 1.14 -9.59
C ALA A 136 -15.49 1.73 -10.99
N GLU A 137 -14.63 2.73 -11.11
CA GLU A 137 -14.32 3.42 -12.37
C GLU A 137 -12.81 3.43 -12.57
N ILE A 138 -12.39 3.15 -13.78
CA ILE A 138 -10.97 3.15 -14.20
C ILE A 138 -10.84 4.07 -15.40
N THR A 139 -9.90 5.00 -15.36
CA THR A 139 -9.63 5.95 -16.41
C THR A 139 -8.14 5.88 -16.80
N PRO A 140 -7.80 5.64 -18.07
CA PRO A 140 -8.70 5.23 -19.14
C PRO A 140 -9.35 3.85 -18.88
N PRO A 141 -10.50 3.55 -19.48
CA PRO A 141 -11.16 2.27 -19.30
C PRO A 141 -10.24 1.09 -19.67
N LEU A 142 -10.31 0.01 -18.90
CA LEU A 142 -9.60 -1.22 -19.23
C LEU A 142 -10.20 -1.83 -20.50
N ILE A 143 -9.33 -2.14 -21.45
CA ILE A 143 -9.71 -2.93 -22.61
C ILE A 143 -9.75 -4.39 -22.17
N ASP A 144 -10.93 -4.97 -22.13
CA ASP A 144 -11.11 -6.40 -21.90
C ASP A 144 -10.98 -7.14 -23.23
N MET A 145 -9.99 -8.03 -23.30
CA MET A 145 -9.74 -8.87 -24.48
C MET A 145 -10.22 -10.32 -24.22
N GLY A 146 -11.03 -10.54 -23.18
CA GLY A 146 -11.50 -11.88 -22.80
C GLY A 146 -10.42 -12.78 -22.18
N ASP A 147 -9.24 -12.22 -21.86
CA ASP A 147 -8.07 -12.95 -21.36
C ASP A 147 -7.89 -12.81 -19.83
N ARG A 148 -8.89 -12.27 -19.14
CA ARG A 148 -8.87 -12.08 -17.68
C ARG A 148 -9.81 -13.05 -16.98
N VAL A 149 -9.39 -13.52 -15.81
CA VAL A 149 -10.29 -14.24 -14.91
C VAL A 149 -11.41 -13.30 -14.47
N PRO A 150 -12.69 -13.65 -14.64
CA PRO A 150 -13.80 -12.78 -14.26
C PRO A 150 -13.81 -12.47 -12.75
N VAL A 151 -14.12 -11.22 -12.39
CA VAL A 151 -14.35 -10.83 -11.00
C VAL A 151 -15.85 -10.91 -10.71
N SER A 152 -16.27 -11.93 -9.97
CA SER A 152 -17.67 -12.14 -9.62
C SER A 152 -18.21 -11.03 -8.70
N ALA A 153 -19.53 -10.86 -8.64
CA ALA A 153 -20.18 -9.96 -7.70
C ALA A 153 -19.87 -10.35 -6.23
N ALA A 154 -19.74 -11.63 -5.92
CA ALA A 154 -19.38 -12.12 -4.60
C ALA A 154 -17.93 -11.70 -4.23
N ALA A 155 -17.01 -11.74 -5.17
CA ALA A 155 -15.63 -11.35 -4.98
C ALA A 155 -15.42 -9.84 -4.69
N LYS A 156 -16.44 -9.01 -4.92
CA LYS A 156 -16.44 -7.56 -4.65
C LYS A 156 -17.07 -7.21 -3.29
N ARG A 157 -17.37 -8.22 -2.45
CA ARG A 157 -17.95 -8.02 -1.11
C ARG A 157 -16.90 -8.22 -0.03
N GLY A 158 -17.00 -7.42 1.04
CA GLY A 158 -16.15 -7.50 2.22
C GLY A 158 -14.66 -7.25 1.92
N ILE A 159 -14.37 -6.51 0.85
CA ILE A 159 -12.99 -6.22 0.41
C ILE A 159 -12.39 -5.05 1.19
N VAL A 160 -11.08 -4.93 1.11
CA VAL A 160 -10.33 -3.71 1.41
C VAL A 160 -9.73 -3.17 0.12
N ASP A 161 -9.60 -1.86 0.00
CA ASP A 161 -8.81 -1.24 -1.07
C ASP A 161 -7.31 -1.27 -0.74
N PRO A 162 -6.42 -1.04 -1.71
CA PRO A 162 -4.97 -1.10 -1.50
C PRO A 162 -4.43 -0.15 -0.44
N ALA A 163 -5.00 1.05 -0.26
CA ALA A 163 -4.55 1.97 0.77
C ALA A 163 -5.05 1.53 2.16
N SER A 164 -6.31 1.11 2.26
CA SER A 164 -6.86 0.56 3.51
C SER A 164 -6.19 -0.76 3.92
N ALA A 165 -5.67 -1.54 2.97
CA ALA A 165 -4.93 -2.77 3.25
C ALA A 165 -3.60 -2.52 4.00
N LEU A 166 -3.07 -1.30 3.98
CA LEU A 166 -1.90 -0.91 4.77
C LEU A 166 -2.23 -0.66 6.24
N LEU A 167 -3.52 -0.55 6.57
CA LEU A 167 -4.02 -0.27 7.90
C LEU A 167 -4.53 -1.56 8.54
N MET A 168 -3.90 -1.96 9.64
CA MET A 168 -4.24 -3.22 10.33
C MET A 168 -4.78 -2.93 11.73
N PRO A 169 -6.11 -2.94 11.95
CA PRO A 169 -6.68 -2.86 13.28
C PRO A 169 -6.17 -4.00 14.14
N ALA A 170 -5.77 -3.68 15.38
CA ALA A 170 -5.34 -4.68 16.34
C ALA A 170 -6.54 -5.49 16.86
N HIS A 171 -6.37 -6.79 17.02
CA HIS A 171 -7.39 -7.66 17.57
C HIS A 171 -7.64 -7.36 19.06
N GLY A 172 -8.90 -7.40 19.47
CA GLY A 172 -9.30 -7.28 20.87
C GLY A 172 -8.80 -6.01 21.56
N ARG A 173 -8.60 -6.11 22.88
CA ARG A 173 -8.11 -5.02 23.75
C ARG A 173 -6.69 -5.26 24.28
N GLY A 174 -6.03 -6.34 23.88
CA GLY A 174 -4.69 -6.72 24.31
C GLY A 174 -3.57 -5.84 23.76
N ASP A 175 -2.37 -6.34 23.83
CA ASP A 175 -1.17 -5.69 23.30
C ASP A 175 -1.29 -5.43 21.78
N LEU A 176 -0.86 -4.27 21.33
CA LEU A 176 -0.81 -3.95 19.91
C LEU A 176 0.23 -4.81 19.18
N ALA A 177 1.29 -5.22 19.86
CA ALA A 177 2.32 -6.11 19.34
C ALA A 177 1.99 -7.62 19.53
N ASP A 178 0.71 -7.97 19.75
CA ASP A 178 0.28 -9.36 19.83
C ASP A 178 0.51 -10.08 18.48
N PRO A 179 1.22 -11.22 18.45
CA PRO A 179 1.44 -12.05 17.27
C PRO A 179 0.17 -12.39 16.47
N ALA A 180 -0.98 -12.52 17.14
CA ALA A 180 -2.27 -12.77 16.49
C ALA A 180 -2.63 -11.69 15.47
N ASN A 181 -2.09 -10.48 15.59
CA ASN A 181 -2.31 -9.40 14.63
C ASN A 181 -1.71 -9.67 13.23
N CYS A 182 -0.74 -10.59 13.09
CA CYS A 182 -0.26 -11.06 11.81
C CYS A 182 -1.22 -12.07 11.13
N ASN A 183 -1.93 -12.89 11.90
CA ASN A 183 -2.69 -14.02 11.36
C ASN A 183 -4.01 -13.57 10.74
N ARG A 184 -3.96 -13.07 9.51
CA ARG A 184 -5.13 -12.56 8.80
C ARG A 184 -5.04 -12.69 7.29
N THR A 185 -6.19 -12.69 6.65
CA THR A 185 -6.31 -12.56 5.19
C THR A 185 -6.89 -11.20 4.85
N LEU A 186 -6.21 -10.47 3.98
CA LEU A 186 -6.65 -9.18 3.45
C LEU A 186 -7.26 -9.41 2.06
N PRO A 187 -8.58 -9.31 1.88
CA PRO A 187 -9.26 -9.48 0.59
C PRO A 187 -9.18 -8.18 -0.20
N VAL A 188 -8.09 -7.97 -0.95
CA VAL A 188 -7.83 -6.70 -1.64
C VAL A 188 -8.53 -6.65 -2.99
N PHE A 189 -9.15 -5.51 -3.31
CA PHE A 189 -9.65 -5.18 -4.64
C PHE A 189 -9.20 -3.77 -5.03
N ASP A 190 -8.52 -3.63 -6.15
CA ASP A 190 -7.93 -2.37 -6.63
C ASP A 190 -8.78 -1.63 -7.68
N GLY A 191 -9.98 -2.15 -7.95
CA GLY A 191 -10.87 -1.66 -9.00
C GLY A 191 -10.88 -2.55 -10.25
N ALA A 192 -9.80 -3.30 -10.48
CA ALA A 192 -9.64 -4.21 -11.61
C ALA A 192 -9.37 -5.65 -11.18
N THR A 193 -8.48 -5.82 -10.19
CA THR A 193 -7.96 -7.10 -9.75
C THR A 193 -8.39 -7.39 -8.32
N ARG A 194 -8.81 -8.62 -8.09
CA ARG A 194 -9.15 -9.17 -6.78
C ARG A 194 -8.11 -10.19 -6.39
N PHE A 195 -7.47 -10.00 -5.24
CA PHE A 195 -6.47 -10.92 -4.70
C PHE A 195 -6.53 -10.94 -3.18
N ASN A 196 -6.02 -11.99 -2.58
CA ASN A 196 -5.79 -12.03 -1.15
C ASN A 196 -4.31 -11.81 -0.83
N VAL A 197 -4.05 -11.09 0.27
CA VAL A 197 -2.75 -11.13 0.95
C VAL A 197 -2.97 -11.87 2.25
N VAL A 198 -2.36 -13.05 2.37
CA VAL A 198 -2.43 -13.87 3.58
C VAL A 198 -1.19 -13.58 4.39
N LEU A 199 -1.39 -13.14 5.63
CA LEU A 199 -0.32 -12.86 6.57
C LEU A 199 -0.24 -13.96 7.62
N SER A 200 0.98 -14.27 8.05
CA SER A 200 1.27 -15.18 9.17
C SER A 200 2.41 -14.64 10.00
N TYR A 201 2.33 -14.81 11.33
CA TYR A 201 3.37 -14.36 12.24
C TYR A 201 4.70 -15.09 11.98
N SER A 202 5.79 -14.34 12.03
CA SER A 202 7.15 -14.86 11.96
C SER A 202 7.90 -14.62 13.27
N GLU A 203 8.04 -13.37 13.65
CA GLU A 203 8.77 -12.95 14.84
C GLU A 203 8.37 -11.55 15.29
N THR A 204 8.81 -11.15 16.49
CA THR A 204 8.75 -9.77 16.97
C THR A 204 10.16 -9.21 17.06
N ARG A 205 10.37 -8.00 16.53
CA ARG A 205 11.67 -7.31 16.57
C ARG A 205 11.54 -5.97 17.28
N GLN A 206 12.65 -5.53 17.90
CA GLN A 206 12.81 -4.15 18.36
C GLN A 206 13.38 -3.32 17.20
N VAL A 207 12.79 -2.16 16.98
CA VAL A 207 13.21 -1.22 15.94
C VAL A 207 13.39 0.15 16.56
N ASP A 208 14.49 0.81 16.18
CA ASP A 208 14.77 2.21 16.50
C ASP A 208 14.94 2.98 15.20
N LYS A 209 14.01 3.90 14.94
CA LYS A 209 13.98 4.77 13.77
C LYS A 209 13.59 6.19 14.21
N PRO A 210 13.96 7.23 13.47
CA PRO A 210 13.54 8.59 13.77
C PRO A 210 12.03 8.70 14.02
N GLY A 211 11.66 8.94 15.29
CA GLY A 211 10.28 9.10 15.75
C GLY A 211 9.54 7.80 16.11
N TYR A 212 10.19 6.64 16.04
CA TYR A 212 9.66 5.36 16.50
C TYR A 212 10.74 4.53 17.20
N SER A 213 10.50 4.12 18.43
CA SER A 213 11.32 3.14 19.12
C SER A 213 10.37 2.16 19.82
N GLY A 214 10.48 0.86 19.49
CA GLY A 214 9.58 -0.14 20.07
C GLY A 214 9.49 -1.43 19.24
N PRO A 215 8.57 -2.33 19.67
CA PRO A 215 8.37 -3.61 19.01
C PRO A 215 7.65 -3.45 17.66
N VAL A 216 8.04 -4.26 16.68
CA VAL A 216 7.32 -4.47 15.43
C VAL A 216 7.05 -5.95 15.24
N LEU A 217 5.89 -6.27 14.68
CA LEU A 217 5.55 -7.63 14.28
C LEU A 217 6.08 -7.87 12.86
N VAL A 218 6.87 -8.90 12.68
CA VAL A 218 7.27 -9.39 11.36
C VAL A 218 6.27 -10.45 10.93
N CYS A 219 5.54 -10.18 9.85
CA CYS A 219 4.59 -11.11 9.27
C CYS A 219 5.10 -11.53 7.89
N ASN A 220 5.14 -12.84 7.63
CA ASN A 220 5.28 -13.37 6.27
C ASN A 220 4.00 -13.06 5.50
N ALA A 221 4.13 -12.87 4.19
CA ALA A 221 3.01 -12.57 3.32
C ALA A 221 2.94 -13.54 2.12
N ARG A 222 1.72 -13.86 1.67
CA ARG A 222 1.46 -14.64 0.47
C ARG A 222 0.43 -13.95 -0.38
N TYR A 223 0.67 -13.91 -1.68
CA TYR A 223 -0.28 -13.41 -2.67
C TYR A 223 -1.10 -14.57 -3.25
N ILE A 224 -2.41 -14.40 -3.34
CA ILE A 224 -3.32 -15.35 -3.97
C ILE A 224 -4.20 -14.59 -4.95
N ALA A 225 -4.04 -14.84 -6.24
CA ALA A 225 -4.88 -14.25 -7.27
C ALA A 225 -6.29 -14.85 -7.22
N ILE A 226 -7.33 -14.00 -7.32
CA ILE A 226 -8.74 -14.43 -7.28
C ILE A 226 -9.45 -14.12 -8.59
N GLY A 227 -9.26 -12.94 -9.15
CA GLY A 227 -9.91 -12.54 -10.39
C GLY A 227 -9.39 -11.21 -10.93
N GLY A 228 -9.74 -10.86 -12.15
CA GLY A 228 -9.28 -9.65 -12.85
C GLY A 228 -7.87 -9.75 -13.42
N HIS A 229 -7.09 -10.72 -12.99
CA HIS A 229 -5.74 -10.97 -13.50
C HIS A 229 -5.78 -11.79 -14.81
N ARG A 230 -4.66 -11.79 -15.53
CA ARG A 230 -4.42 -12.65 -16.68
C ARG A 230 -3.59 -13.84 -16.22
N PRO A 231 -4.16 -15.07 -16.22
CA PRO A 231 -3.52 -16.22 -15.59
C PRO A 231 -2.19 -16.63 -16.25
N ASP A 232 -2.06 -16.37 -17.56
CA ASP A 232 -0.85 -16.74 -18.32
C ASP A 232 0.28 -15.70 -18.20
N ARG A 233 0.10 -14.63 -17.44
CA ARG A 233 1.16 -13.63 -17.24
C ARG A 233 2.24 -14.17 -16.30
N PRO A 234 3.52 -14.21 -16.73
CA PRO A 234 4.62 -14.70 -15.89
C PRO A 234 4.69 -13.99 -14.54
N GLY A 235 4.37 -12.68 -14.48
CA GLY A 235 4.38 -11.91 -13.24
C GLY A 235 3.30 -12.36 -12.24
N VAL A 236 2.13 -12.84 -12.70
CA VAL A 236 1.09 -13.38 -11.81
C VAL A 236 1.57 -14.70 -11.21
N LYS A 237 2.04 -15.63 -12.04
CA LYS A 237 2.60 -16.91 -11.57
C LYS A 237 3.76 -16.70 -10.59
N PHE A 238 4.68 -15.79 -10.94
CA PHE A 238 5.78 -15.45 -10.04
C PHE A 238 5.29 -14.98 -8.68
N MET A 239 4.27 -14.13 -8.62
CA MET A 239 3.74 -13.61 -7.36
C MET A 239 2.98 -14.69 -6.55
N GLU A 240 2.29 -15.61 -7.21
CA GLU A 240 1.62 -16.74 -6.55
C GLU A 240 2.62 -17.73 -5.95
N ASP A 241 3.73 -17.98 -6.64
CA ASP A 241 4.79 -18.87 -6.16
C ASP A 241 5.72 -18.18 -5.14
N ASN A 242 5.66 -16.84 -5.04
CA ASN A 242 6.56 -16.06 -4.22
C ASN A 242 6.35 -16.30 -2.72
N THR A 243 7.37 -16.87 -2.07
CA THR A 243 7.42 -17.09 -0.61
C THR A 243 8.27 -16.05 0.11
N ASP A 244 8.96 -15.17 -0.64
CA ASP A 244 9.87 -14.17 -0.11
C ASP A 244 9.18 -12.79 -0.10
N MET A 245 8.14 -12.71 0.74
CA MET A 245 7.39 -11.48 1.00
C MET A 245 7.15 -11.34 2.50
N SER A 246 7.34 -10.14 3.01
CA SER A 246 7.07 -9.83 4.42
C SER A 246 6.62 -8.40 4.63
N VAL A 247 5.89 -8.18 5.72
CA VAL A 247 5.56 -6.86 6.24
C VAL A 247 5.90 -6.79 7.72
N TRP A 248 6.55 -5.70 8.11
CA TRP A 248 6.81 -5.38 9.51
C TRP A 248 5.79 -4.34 9.94
N LEU A 249 5.05 -4.64 10.98
CA LEU A 249 3.93 -3.83 11.44
C LEU A 249 4.27 -3.15 12.76
N ALA A 250 4.21 -1.82 12.75
CA ALA A 250 4.45 -0.99 13.92
C ALA A 250 3.13 -0.48 14.52
N PRO A 251 2.93 -0.58 15.84
CA PRO A 251 1.79 0.01 16.52
C PRO A 251 1.69 1.53 16.35
N VAL A 252 0.48 2.01 16.11
CA VAL A 252 0.10 3.42 16.20
C VAL A 252 -0.64 3.64 17.51
N GLU A 253 0.05 4.22 18.47
CA GLU A 253 -0.54 4.53 19.76
C GLU A 253 -1.74 5.48 19.62
N GLY A 254 -2.77 5.26 20.42
CA GLY A 254 -4.00 6.07 20.42
C GLY A 254 -5.01 5.71 19.34
N ALA A 255 -4.66 4.86 18.37
CA ALA A 255 -5.57 4.47 17.28
C ALA A 255 -5.87 2.97 17.22
N ARG A 256 -5.22 2.15 18.04
CA ARG A 256 -5.32 0.67 18.04
C ARG A 256 -5.19 0.04 16.65
N VAL A 257 -4.27 0.57 15.87
CA VAL A 257 -3.93 0.08 14.53
C VAL A 257 -2.43 -0.12 14.40
N LEU A 258 -2.03 -0.93 13.44
CA LEU A 258 -0.64 -1.07 13.05
C LEU A 258 -0.49 -0.59 11.60
N LEU A 259 0.65 0.04 11.31
CA LEU A 259 1.05 0.47 9.97
C LEU A 259 2.36 -0.21 9.57
N PRO A 260 2.64 -0.37 8.28
CA PRO A 260 3.90 -0.91 7.82
C PRO A 260 5.09 -0.05 8.27
N MET A 261 6.04 -0.68 8.97
CA MET A 261 7.39 -0.15 9.20
C MET A 261 8.29 -0.52 8.02
N ARG A 262 8.09 -1.72 7.46
CA ARG A 262 8.83 -2.22 6.31
C ARG A 262 7.95 -3.18 5.51
N ILE A 263 8.02 -3.10 4.20
CA ILE A 263 7.45 -4.06 3.25
C ILE A 263 8.60 -4.57 2.40
N SER A 264 8.72 -5.88 2.27
CA SER A 264 9.71 -6.54 1.42
C SER A 264 8.99 -7.48 0.47
N VAL A 265 9.27 -7.35 -0.82
CA VAL A 265 8.68 -8.19 -1.86
C VAL A 265 9.75 -8.56 -2.86
N ARG A 266 10.05 -9.85 -2.99
CA ARG A 266 10.89 -10.32 -4.08
C ARG A 266 10.18 -10.13 -5.42
N THR A 267 10.89 -9.60 -6.39
CA THR A 267 10.43 -9.42 -7.77
C THR A 267 11.42 -10.09 -8.72
N THR A 268 11.06 -10.20 -9.99
CA THR A 268 11.95 -10.71 -11.03
C THR A 268 13.20 -9.83 -11.25
N LEU A 269 13.17 -8.57 -10.79
CA LEU A 269 14.28 -7.61 -10.89
C LEU A 269 15.11 -7.51 -9.59
N GLY A 270 14.76 -8.28 -8.57
CA GLY A 270 15.36 -8.21 -7.25
C GLY A 270 14.34 -7.91 -6.16
N THR A 271 14.79 -7.78 -4.93
CA THR A 271 13.90 -7.48 -3.80
C THR A 271 13.56 -5.99 -3.75
N ASN A 272 12.27 -5.68 -3.77
CA ASN A 272 11.76 -4.34 -3.51
C ASN A 272 11.55 -4.18 -1.99
N ILE A 273 12.12 -3.14 -1.43
CA ILE A 273 12.02 -2.80 -0.02
C ILE A 273 11.48 -1.38 0.11
N ILE A 274 10.36 -1.26 0.82
CA ILE A 274 9.78 0.01 1.23
C ILE A 274 9.93 0.07 2.75
N GLU A 275 10.76 0.98 3.24
CA GLU A 275 11.12 1.03 4.66
C GLU A 275 10.95 2.44 5.22
N ALA A 276 10.33 2.54 6.41
CA ALA A 276 10.15 3.81 7.10
C ALA A 276 11.50 4.44 7.44
N THR A 277 11.63 5.71 7.07
CA THR A 277 12.79 6.56 7.35
C THR A 277 12.50 7.56 8.46
N ARG A 278 11.22 7.90 8.65
CA ARG A 278 10.75 8.80 9.71
C ARG A 278 9.31 8.45 10.07
N TRP A 279 9.03 8.55 11.37
CA TRP A 279 7.69 8.36 11.92
C TRP A 279 7.29 9.59 12.74
N THR A 280 6.21 10.25 12.36
CA THR A 280 5.72 11.45 13.04
C THR A 280 4.31 11.22 13.53
N ARG A 281 4.07 11.44 14.81
CA ARG A 281 2.75 11.33 15.46
C ARG A 281 2.26 12.71 15.87
N SER A 282 0.94 12.92 15.78
CA SER A 282 0.27 14.11 16.32
C SER A 282 -1.08 13.71 16.92
N GLY A 283 -1.41 14.28 18.09
CA GLY A 283 -2.61 13.87 18.85
C GLY A 283 -2.37 12.58 19.65
N GLY A 284 -3.30 12.24 20.51
CA GLY A 284 -3.17 11.23 21.56
C GLY A 284 -2.75 11.89 22.89
N ALA A 285 -3.31 11.43 24.01
CA ALA A 285 -2.85 11.85 25.32
C ALA A 285 -1.36 11.52 25.45
N PRO A 286 -0.52 12.40 26.03
CA PRO A 286 0.87 12.05 26.32
C PRO A 286 0.86 10.82 27.23
N THR A 287 1.47 9.73 26.77
CA THR A 287 1.83 8.64 27.68
C THR A 287 2.74 9.23 28.74
N ALA A 288 2.27 9.22 29.98
CA ALA A 288 3.11 9.59 31.12
C ALA A 288 4.31 8.63 31.10
N GLN A 289 5.46 9.13 30.67
CA GLN A 289 6.73 8.48 30.95
C GLN A 289 6.80 8.39 32.49
N ALA A 290 6.69 7.18 33.02
CA ALA A 290 6.96 6.91 34.40
C ALA A 290 8.42 7.34 34.63
N SER A 291 8.59 8.52 35.20
CA SER A 291 9.84 8.99 35.78
C SER A 291 10.13 8.07 36.96
N LEU A 292 10.88 7.01 36.74
CA LEU A 292 11.63 6.35 37.81
C LEU A 292 12.85 7.25 38.10
N ALA A 293 12.57 8.38 38.75
CA ALA A 293 13.60 9.11 39.45
C ALA A 293 13.91 8.38 40.77
N ALA A 294 15.17 8.13 40.94
CA ALA A 294 15.90 7.60 42.08
C ALA A 294 15.34 8.00 43.49
N HIS A 295 15.31 7.01 44.35
CA HIS A 295 15.66 7.15 45.77
C HIS A 295 16.60 6.02 46.14
#